data_3e0d125feae77932ca742d9fbf566e91
#
_entry.id   3e0d125feae77932ca742d9fbf566e91
#
_cell.length_a   1.000
_cell.length_b   1.000
_cell.length_c   1.000
_cell.angle_alpha   90.00
_cell.angle_beta   90.00
_cell.angle_gamma   90.00
#
_symmetry.space_group_name_H-M   'P 1'
#
loop_
_entity.id
_entity.type
_entity.pdbx_description
1 polymer ?
#
loop_
_entity_poly.entity_id
_entity_poly.type
_entity_poly.pdbx_seq_one_letter_code
_entity_poly.pdbx_strand_id
1 'polypeptide(L)'
;MSRVLVTGASGFVGRALCRVLRDAGHTVTGLVRHAGQIESGVREWVDASMDFAAIDAAWPAALQVDCVVHLAARVHVMRDAAADPDAAFRATNVEGALRVAQTAWRHGVRRFVFASSVKALAESDSGRPLREDDYPRPQDPYGRSKLAAEEALMRFGRETGLEVVIARPPLVYGPRVRANFLRLMDSVWKGIPLPLGAISARRSLVYVDNLADALMRCATDPRAAGQYFHVADSDVLTVAELASSLGQHLNKPARLLSVPPGWLRLAGRVTGRTAHVDRLVGALRLDTTRIRTVLDWQPPYSTNEGLAETARWYRSTH
;
A
#
# COMPACT_ATOMS: atom_id res chain seq x y z
N MET A 1 -11.61 1.83 22.71
CA MET A 1 -12.37 2.35 21.56
C MET A 1 -11.72 3.66 21.15
N SER A 2 -11.28 3.80 19.91
CA SER A 2 -10.58 5.00 19.39
C SER A 2 -11.39 5.63 18.27
N ARG A 3 -11.23 6.95 18.08
CA ARG A 3 -11.83 7.72 16.99
C ARG A 3 -10.77 7.91 15.91
N VAL A 4 -10.96 7.26 14.76
CA VAL A 4 -9.96 7.21 13.70
C VAL A 4 -10.45 7.96 12.46
N LEU A 5 -9.65 8.91 11.99
CA LEU A 5 -9.84 9.57 10.70
C LEU A 5 -9.01 8.84 9.63
N VAL A 6 -9.66 8.37 8.57
CA VAL A 6 -9.00 7.71 7.45
C VAL A 6 -9.06 8.61 6.22
N THR A 7 -7.93 9.10 5.74
CA THR A 7 -7.86 9.79 4.43
C THR A 7 -7.73 8.77 3.31
N GLY A 8 -8.29 9.07 2.14
CA GLY A 8 -8.35 8.09 1.07
C GLY A 8 -9.29 6.90 1.37
N ALA A 9 -10.29 7.13 2.21
CA ALA A 9 -11.22 6.11 2.72
C ALA A 9 -12.00 5.39 1.60
N SER A 10 -12.30 6.06 0.48
CA SER A 10 -12.95 5.45 -0.69
C SER A 10 -12.01 4.60 -1.58
N GLY A 11 -10.71 4.62 -1.30
CA GLY A 11 -9.69 3.86 -2.03
C GLY A 11 -9.70 2.36 -1.73
N PHE A 12 -8.84 1.62 -2.45
CA PHE A 12 -8.72 0.16 -2.31
C PHE A 12 -8.42 -0.27 -0.86
N VAL A 13 -7.34 0.25 -0.27
CA VAL A 13 -6.96 -0.04 1.12
C VAL A 13 -7.90 0.67 2.11
N GLY A 14 -8.37 1.88 1.77
CA GLY A 14 -9.23 2.69 2.65
C GLY A 14 -10.55 2.00 3.01
N ARG A 15 -11.20 1.37 2.03
CA ARG A 15 -12.43 0.60 2.27
C ARG A 15 -12.21 -0.58 3.21
N ALA A 16 -11.15 -1.35 2.98
CA ALA A 16 -10.79 -2.46 3.86
C ALA A 16 -10.49 -1.98 5.29
N LEU A 17 -9.71 -0.91 5.44
CA LEU A 17 -9.38 -0.35 6.74
C LEU A 17 -10.62 0.19 7.47
N CYS A 18 -11.49 0.94 6.79
CA CYS A 18 -12.73 1.45 7.39
C CYS A 18 -13.61 0.31 7.91
N ARG A 19 -13.71 -0.80 7.16
CA ARG A 19 -14.45 -2.00 7.58
C ARG A 19 -13.81 -2.65 8.80
N VAL A 20 -12.50 -2.92 8.76
CA VAL A 20 -11.77 -3.57 9.87
C VAL A 20 -11.87 -2.75 11.15
N LEU A 21 -11.67 -1.42 11.08
CA LEU A 21 -11.80 -0.52 12.23
C LEU A 21 -13.22 -0.52 12.81
N ARG A 22 -14.24 -0.43 11.96
CA ARG A 22 -15.66 -0.47 12.39
C ARG A 22 -15.99 -1.78 13.05
N ASP A 23 -15.61 -2.91 12.45
CA ASP A 23 -15.91 -4.26 12.94
C ASP A 23 -15.18 -4.56 14.27
N ALA A 24 -14.04 -3.88 14.52
CA ALA A 24 -13.34 -3.88 15.80
C ALA A 24 -13.94 -2.89 16.83
N GLY A 25 -15.05 -2.21 16.53
CA GLY A 25 -15.76 -1.31 17.44
C GLY A 25 -15.17 0.10 17.54
N HIS A 26 -14.31 0.52 16.62
CA HIS A 26 -13.79 1.90 16.57
C HIS A 26 -14.79 2.85 15.89
N THR A 27 -14.77 4.13 16.28
CA THR A 27 -15.50 5.18 15.56
C THR A 27 -14.66 5.64 14.37
N VAL A 28 -15.18 5.48 13.16
CA VAL A 28 -14.45 5.79 11.93
C VAL A 28 -15.06 6.97 11.21
N THR A 29 -14.21 7.95 10.86
CA THR A 29 -14.53 9.03 9.91
C THR A 29 -13.68 8.84 8.67
N GLY A 30 -14.30 8.77 7.51
CA GLY A 30 -13.61 8.67 6.22
C GLY A 30 -13.57 10.01 5.51
N LEU A 31 -12.37 10.53 5.24
CA LEU A 31 -12.17 11.72 4.42
C LEU A 31 -12.13 11.34 2.95
N VAL A 32 -13.03 11.90 2.17
CA VAL A 32 -13.20 11.64 0.72
C VAL A 32 -13.30 12.95 -0.07
N ARG A 33 -13.08 12.87 -1.38
CA ARG A 33 -13.22 14.03 -2.28
C ARG A 33 -14.65 14.24 -2.76
N HIS A 34 -15.45 13.19 -2.82
CA HIS A 34 -16.84 13.23 -3.30
C HIS A 34 -17.72 12.44 -2.36
N ALA A 35 -18.91 12.95 -2.09
CA ALA A 35 -19.89 12.31 -1.23
C ALA A 35 -20.39 10.96 -1.79
N GLY A 36 -20.92 10.10 -0.90
CA GLY A 36 -21.53 8.82 -1.27
C GLY A 36 -20.53 7.73 -1.65
N GLN A 37 -19.26 7.87 -1.28
CA GLN A 37 -18.21 6.90 -1.64
C GLN A 37 -17.83 5.92 -0.52
N ILE A 38 -18.43 6.05 0.64
CA ILE A 38 -18.10 5.25 1.84
C ILE A 38 -19.24 4.29 2.15
N GLU A 39 -18.87 3.14 2.73
CA GLU A 39 -19.81 2.12 3.18
C GLU A 39 -20.59 2.57 4.43
N SER A 40 -21.77 1.99 4.65
CA SER A 40 -22.58 2.27 5.84
C SER A 40 -21.84 2.02 7.15
N GLY A 41 -22.12 2.84 8.17
CA GLY A 41 -21.49 2.74 9.49
C GLY A 41 -20.16 3.49 9.63
N VAL A 42 -19.71 4.20 8.58
CA VAL A 42 -18.57 5.12 8.62
C VAL A 42 -19.07 6.55 8.40
N ARG A 43 -18.66 7.47 9.27
CA ARG A 43 -19.00 8.89 9.09
C ARG A 43 -18.25 9.45 7.88
N GLU A 44 -18.93 10.10 6.97
CA GLU A 44 -18.30 10.73 5.81
C GLU A 44 -17.94 12.18 6.10
N TRP A 45 -16.72 12.56 5.75
CA TRP A 45 -16.27 13.96 5.67
C TRP A 45 -15.76 14.23 4.26
N VAL A 46 -16.30 15.27 3.61
CA VAL A 46 -15.93 15.63 2.23
C VAL A 46 -14.98 16.82 2.25
N ASP A 47 -13.80 16.66 1.67
CA ASP A 47 -12.88 17.74 1.30
C ASP A 47 -12.45 17.54 -0.16
N ALA A 48 -13.00 18.38 -1.04
CA ALA A 48 -12.69 18.36 -2.47
C ALA A 48 -11.45 19.18 -2.84
N SER A 49 -10.79 19.82 -1.86
CA SER A 49 -9.62 20.66 -2.12
C SER A 49 -8.45 19.83 -2.67
N MET A 50 -7.69 20.42 -3.62
CA MET A 50 -6.47 19.76 -4.10
C MET A 50 -5.43 19.73 -2.98
N ASP A 51 -4.78 18.57 -2.85
CA ASP A 51 -3.66 18.35 -1.93
C ASP A 51 -3.97 18.80 -0.49
N PHE A 52 -5.25 18.68 -0.08
CA PHE A 52 -5.74 19.08 1.24
C PHE A 52 -5.55 20.56 1.58
N ALA A 53 -5.59 21.44 0.58
CA ALA A 53 -5.33 22.88 0.77
C ALA A 53 -6.30 23.55 1.74
N ALA A 54 -7.56 23.09 1.80
CA ALA A 54 -8.59 23.66 2.68
C ALA A 54 -8.80 22.86 3.98
N ILE A 55 -8.04 21.78 4.23
CA ILE A 55 -8.34 20.84 5.32
C ILE A 55 -8.42 21.48 6.71
N ASP A 56 -7.60 22.50 6.97
CA ASP A 56 -7.58 23.20 8.25
C ASP A 56 -8.85 24.04 8.46
N ALA A 57 -9.21 24.82 7.45
CA ALA A 57 -10.44 25.64 7.48
C ALA A 57 -11.71 24.78 7.42
N ALA A 58 -11.64 23.60 6.78
CA ALA A 58 -12.75 22.67 6.64
C ALA A 58 -12.87 21.66 7.81
N TRP A 59 -11.94 21.69 8.79
CA TRP A 59 -11.98 20.73 9.90
C TRP A 59 -13.26 20.92 10.71
N PRO A 60 -14.15 19.91 10.82
CA PRO A 60 -15.41 20.06 11.51
C PRO A 60 -15.20 20.31 13.01
N ALA A 61 -15.76 21.38 13.55
CA ALA A 61 -15.56 21.80 14.95
C ALA A 61 -15.94 20.70 15.97
N ALA A 62 -16.93 19.86 15.65
CA ALA A 62 -17.36 18.75 16.51
C ALA A 62 -16.57 17.46 16.26
N LEU A 63 -15.64 17.44 15.32
CA LEU A 63 -14.88 16.23 14.98
C LEU A 63 -13.74 16.01 15.98
N GLN A 64 -13.88 14.98 16.77
CA GLN A 64 -12.84 14.52 17.68
C GLN A 64 -12.15 13.30 17.09
N VAL A 65 -10.82 13.34 17.00
CA VAL A 65 -9.98 12.29 16.40
C VAL A 65 -8.81 11.98 17.34
N ASP A 66 -8.59 10.70 17.60
CA ASP A 66 -7.46 10.24 18.40
C ASP A 66 -6.26 9.88 17.50
N CYS A 67 -6.55 9.38 16.29
CA CYS A 67 -5.55 8.95 15.33
C CYS A 67 -5.99 9.26 13.90
N VAL A 68 -5.07 9.72 13.06
CA VAL A 68 -5.23 9.79 11.60
C VAL A 68 -4.48 8.64 10.94
N VAL A 69 -5.16 7.89 10.05
CA VAL A 69 -4.50 6.95 9.13
C VAL A 69 -4.54 7.55 7.72
N HIS A 70 -3.37 7.99 7.25
CA HIS A 70 -3.24 8.69 5.98
C HIS A 70 -2.90 7.72 4.84
N LEU A 71 -3.92 7.37 4.04
CA LEU A 71 -3.81 6.50 2.86
C LEU A 71 -3.87 7.25 1.54
N ALA A 72 -4.33 8.50 1.57
CA ALA A 72 -4.45 9.30 0.36
C ALA A 72 -3.06 9.57 -0.24
N ALA A 73 -2.92 9.27 -1.51
CA ALA A 73 -1.68 9.50 -2.24
C ALA A 73 -1.95 9.60 -3.74
N ARG A 74 -1.12 10.37 -4.43
CA ARG A 74 -0.94 10.22 -5.87
C ARG A 74 -0.11 8.93 -6.08
N VAL A 75 -0.70 7.95 -6.75
CA VAL A 75 -0.05 6.68 -7.12
C VAL A 75 0.23 6.67 -8.63
N HIS A 76 0.89 5.63 -9.14
CA HIS A 76 1.21 5.52 -10.57
C HIS A 76 0.04 5.89 -11.48
N VAL A 77 0.18 7.03 -12.14
CA VAL A 77 -0.67 7.41 -13.28
C VAL A 77 0.02 6.82 -14.52
N MET A 78 -0.60 5.81 -15.15
CA MET A 78 -0.03 5.09 -16.30
C MET A 78 0.30 6.01 -17.50
N ARG A 79 -0.34 7.18 -17.58
CA ARG A 79 -0.02 8.29 -18.47
C ARG A 79 -0.10 9.55 -17.62
N ASP A 80 1.01 9.94 -17.02
CA ASP A 80 1.06 11.18 -16.26
C ASP A 80 1.05 12.34 -17.24
N ALA A 81 -0.06 13.10 -17.25
CA ALA A 81 -0.20 14.31 -18.04
C ALA A 81 0.47 15.53 -17.37
N ALA A 82 1.06 15.36 -16.18
CA ALA A 82 1.76 16.44 -15.51
C ALA A 82 3.07 16.76 -16.26
N ALA A 83 3.31 18.05 -16.50
CA ALA A 83 4.53 18.54 -17.12
C ALA A 83 5.79 18.21 -16.28
N ASP A 84 5.63 18.15 -14.94
CA ASP A 84 6.63 17.72 -13.97
C ASP A 84 6.01 16.69 -13.01
N PRO A 85 6.26 15.38 -13.25
CA PRO A 85 5.76 14.32 -12.38
C PRO A 85 6.33 14.39 -10.95
N ASP A 86 7.60 14.74 -10.76
CA ASP A 86 8.21 14.84 -9.43
C ASP A 86 7.53 15.93 -8.60
N ALA A 87 7.26 17.11 -9.18
CA ALA A 87 6.52 18.18 -8.52
C ALA A 87 5.08 17.76 -8.16
N ALA A 88 4.38 17.08 -9.07
CA ALA A 88 3.02 16.62 -8.83
C ALA A 88 2.96 15.55 -7.72
N PHE A 89 3.91 14.61 -7.68
CA PHE A 89 4.02 13.66 -6.58
C PHE A 89 4.37 14.35 -5.26
N ARG A 90 5.26 15.33 -5.27
CA ARG A 90 5.66 16.10 -4.10
C ARG A 90 4.49 16.87 -3.49
N ALA A 91 3.72 17.58 -4.31
CA ALA A 91 2.58 18.39 -3.86
C ALA A 91 1.56 17.54 -3.08
N THR A 92 1.18 16.37 -3.62
CA THR A 92 0.18 15.51 -2.97
C THR A 92 0.77 14.67 -1.84
N ASN A 93 1.89 13.97 -2.12
CA ASN A 93 2.38 12.92 -1.21
C ASN A 93 3.23 13.47 -0.07
N VAL A 94 3.90 14.61 -0.25
CA VAL A 94 4.75 15.22 0.78
C VAL A 94 4.01 16.38 1.43
N GLU A 95 3.71 17.42 0.67
CA GLU A 95 3.12 18.65 1.20
C GLU A 95 1.69 18.42 1.68
N GLY A 96 0.89 17.66 0.91
CA GLY A 96 -0.44 17.26 1.31
C GLY A 96 -0.47 16.42 2.58
N ALA A 97 0.41 15.40 2.68
CA ALA A 97 0.52 14.57 3.88
C ALA A 97 0.95 15.38 5.10
N LEU A 98 1.94 16.27 4.94
CA LEU A 98 2.41 17.14 6.02
C LEU A 98 1.33 18.12 6.47
N ARG A 99 0.56 18.69 5.54
CA ARG A 99 -0.57 19.57 5.83
C ARG A 99 -1.65 18.87 6.65
N VAL A 100 -1.99 17.63 6.29
CA VAL A 100 -2.93 16.81 7.09
C VAL A 100 -2.38 16.55 8.48
N ALA A 101 -1.10 16.21 8.62
CA ALA A 101 -0.47 15.96 9.91
C ALA A 101 -0.43 17.21 10.81
N GLN A 102 -0.08 18.37 10.23
CA GLN A 102 -0.06 19.65 10.93
C GLN A 102 -1.45 20.07 11.41
N THR A 103 -2.45 19.94 10.54
CA THR A 103 -3.85 20.22 10.92
C THR A 103 -4.32 19.26 12.01
N ALA A 104 -4.10 17.97 11.85
CA ALA A 104 -4.46 16.97 12.86
C ALA A 104 -3.83 17.30 14.23
N TRP A 105 -2.54 17.63 14.26
CA TRP A 105 -1.84 18.02 15.49
C TRP A 105 -2.43 19.27 16.15
N ARG A 106 -2.75 20.32 15.37
CA ARG A 106 -3.42 21.53 15.89
C ARG A 106 -4.78 21.26 16.50
N HIS A 107 -5.48 20.24 15.98
CA HIS A 107 -6.77 19.77 16.52
C HIS A 107 -6.64 18.68 17.61
N GLY A 108 -5.44 18.51 18.20
CA GLY A 108 -5.21 17.65 19.36
C GLY A 108 -5.10 16.15 19.04
N VAL A 109 -4.94 15.79 17.77
CA VAL A 109 -4.67 14.39 17.38
C VAL A 109 -3.29 13.98 17.87
N ARG A 110 -3.21 12.85 18.55
CA ARG A 110 -1.94 12.36 19.14
C ARG A 110 -1.16 11.44 18.21
N ARG A 111 -1.81 10.72 17.30
CA ARG A 111 -1.15 9.74 16.42
C ARG A 111 -1.45 9.94 14.96
N PHE A 112 -0.43 9.75 14.13
CA PHE A 112 -0.50 9.83 12.68
C PHE A 112 0.17 8.61 12.05
N VAL A 113 -0.63 7.71 11.45
CA VAL A 113 -0.13 6.55 10.72
C VAL A 113 -0.07 6.89 9.23
N PHE A 114 1.12 6.81 8.66
CA PHE A 114 1.36 7.08 7.24
C PHE A 114 1.52 5.77 6.47
N ALA A 115 0.64 5.51 5.53
CA ALA A 115 0.82 4.44 4.56
C ALA A 115 1.85 4.86 3.50
N SER A 116 3.08 4.44 3.71
CA SER A 116 4.17 4.60 2.76
C SER A 116 4.19 3.44 1.74
N SER A 117 5.35 3.02 1.32
CA SER A 117 5.57 1.88 0.42
C SER A 117 6.99 1.36 0.60
N VAL A 118 7.23 0.08 0.34
CA VAL A 118 8.58 -0.45 0.21
C VAL A 118 9.41 0.29 -0.84
N LYS A 119 8.76 0.92 -1.83
CA LYS A 119 9.42 1.73 -2.86
C LYS A 119 10.12 2.98 -2.33
N ALA A 120 9.76 3.47 -1.14
CA ALA A 120 10.53 4.48 -0.43
C ALA A 120 11.93 3.97 -0.08
N LEU A 121 12.08 2.66 0.08
CA LEU A 121 13.36 2.03 0.42
C LEU A 121 14.08 1.50 -0.83
N ALA A 122 13.43 0.59 -1.61
CA ALA A 122 14.02 0.02 -2.82
C ALA A 122 12.95 -0.64 -3.72
N GLU A 123 13.32 -0.94 -4.98
CA GLU A 123 12.51 -1.73 -5.92
C GLU A 123 12.93 -3.20 -6.00
N SER A 124 14.08 -3.57 -5.45
CA SER A 124 14.59 -4.94 -5.34
C SER A 124 15.45 -5.10 -4.09
N ASP A 125 15.52 -6.31 -3.58
CA ASP A 125 16.47 -6.65 -2.54
C ASP A 125 17.86 -6.98 -3.11
N SER A 126 18.89 -6.87 -2.28
CA SER A 126 20.30 -7.13 -2.64
C SER A 126 20.76 -8.55 -2.27
N GLY A 127 19.86 -9.54 -2.34
CA GLY A 127 20.14 -10.93 -1.99
C GLY A 127 19.70 -11.35 -0.58
N ARG A 128 19.24 -10.41 0.25
CA ARG A 128 18.60 -10.66 1.54
C ARG A 128 17.31 -9.83 1.67
N PRO A 129 16.35 -10.24 2.53
CA PRO A 129 15.17 -9.44 2.81
C PRO A 129 15.54 -8.02 3.27
N LEU A 130 14.80 -7.01 2.76
CA LEU A 130 14.98 -5.61 3.15
C LEU A 130 14.51 -5.40 4.59
N ARG A 131 15.27 -4.62 5.35
CA ARG A 131 14.97 -4.20 6.72
C ARG A 131 14.57 -2.72 6.73
N GLU A 132 13.84 -2.31 7.75
CA GLU A 132 13.35 -0.93 7.86
C GLU A 132 14.48 0.11 7.97
N ASP A 133 15.64 -0.30 8.46
CA ASP A 133 16.84 0.51 8.66
C ASP A 133 17.86 0.44 7.50
N ASP A 134 17.55 -0.29 6.43
CA ASP A 134 18.40 -0.30 5.23
C ASP A 134 18.45 1.09 4.59
N TYR A 135 19.61 1.41 3.97
CA TYR A 135 19.79 2.70 3.31
C TYR A 135 18.82 2.87 2.12
N PRO A 136 18.01 3.94 2.10
CA PRO A 136 17.01 4.14 1.04
C PRO A 136 17.64 4.40 -0.32
N ARG A 137 17.09 3.75 -1.37
CA ARG A 137 17.49 3.91 -2.78
C ARG A 137 16.26 3.91 -3.70
N PRO A 138 15.31 4.84 -3.52
CA PRO A 138 14.11 4.90 -4.36
C PRO A 138 14.48 5.19 -5.81
N GLN A 139 13.89 4.47 -6.77
CA GLN A 139 14.25 4.56 -8.17
C GLN A 139 13.24 5.36 -9.00
N ASP A 140 11.99 5.49 -8.55
CA ASP A 140 10.97 6.21 -9.29
C ASP A 140 10.44 7.44 -8.52
N PRO A 141 9.77 8.40 -9.19
CA PRO A 141 9.21 9.60 -8.55
C PRO A 141 8.29 9.29 -7.38
N TYR A 142 7.50 8.24 -7.48
CA TYR A 142 6.62 7.81 -6.39
C TYR A 142 7.41 7.37 -5.15
N GLY A 143 8.41 6.51 -5.32
CA GLY A 143 9.27 6.07 -4.22
C GLY A 143 10.00 7.24 -3.57
N ARG A 144 10.57 8.17 -4.37
CA ARG A 144 11.19 9.40 -3.86
C ARG A 144 10.21 10.26 -3.06
N SER A 145 8.98 10.44 -3.55
CA SER A 145 7.96 11.21 -2.83
C SER A 145 7.55 10.56 -1.51
N LYS A 146 7.45 9.22 -1.47
CA LYS A 146 7.13 8.50 -0.23
C LYS A 146 8.25 8.64 0.80
N LEU A 147 9.51 8.49 0.39
CA LEU A 147 10.67 8.70 1.28
C LEU A 147 10.69 10.13 1.84
N ALA A 148 10.55 11.13 0.97
CA ALA A 148 10.53 12.53 1.41
C ALA A 148 9.39 12.83 2.39
N ALA A 149 8.21 12.20 2.19
CA ALA A 149 7.09 12.32 3.12
C ALA A 149 7.39 11.65 4.48
N GLU A 150 7.99 10.47 4.48
CA GLU A 150 8.43 9.80 5.72
C GLU A 150 9.36 10.69 6.53
N GLU A 151 10.39 11.24 5.87
CA GLU A 151 11.38 12.11 6.52
C GLU A 151 10.75 13.39 7.09
N ALA A 152 9.86 14.04 6.33
CA ALA A 152 9.16 15.24 6.74
C ALA A 152 8.22 14.97 7.93
N LEU A 153 7.43 13.89 7.88
CA LEU A 153 6.50 13.52 8.94
C LEU A 153 7.22 13.10 10.22
N MET A 154 8.28 12.29 10.11
CA MET A 154 9.07 11.88 11.28
C MET A 154 9.80 13.06 11.92
N ARG A 155 10.27 14.03 11.14
CA ARG A 155 10.84 15.29 11.67
C ARG A 155 9.76 16.06 12.42
N PHE A 156 8.61 16.30 11.80
CA PHE A 156 7.48 16.99 12.41
C PHE A 156 7.05 16.32 13.73
N GLY A 157 6.99 14.98 13.75
CA GLY A 157 6.69 14.23 14.96
C GLY A 157 7.68 14.48 16.09
N ARG A 158 8.99 14.50 15.79
CA ARG A 158 10.03 14.80 16.81
C ARG A 158 9.94 16.24 17.34
N GLU A 159 9.58 17.20 16.50
CA GLU A 159 9.47 18.61 16.88
C GLU A 159 8.22 18.92 17.71
N THR A 160 7.13 18.17 17.49
CA THR A 160 5.81 18.50 18.06
C THR A 160 5.27 17.49 19.08
N GLY A 161 5.89 16.32 19.18
CA GLY A 161 5.39 15.22 20.00
C GLY A 161 4.26 14.40 19.34
N LEU A 162 3.92 14.68 18.06
CA LEU A 162 2.98 13.83 17.32
C LEU A 162 3.58 12.44 17.14
N GLU A 163 2.86 11.41 17.55
CA GLU A 163 3.26 10.01 17.40
C GLU A 163 3.12 9.56 15.95
N VAL A 164 4.18 9.72 15.15
CA VAL A 164 4.18 9.29 13.74
C VAL A 164 4.55 7.82 13.64
N VAL A 165 3.80 7.07 12.84
CA VAL A 165 4.05 5.65 12.50
C VAL A 165 4.11 5.50 10.99
N ILE A 166 5.13 4.83 10.49
CA ILE A 166 5.32 4.59 9.05
C ILE A 166 5.08 3.11 8.75
N ALA A 167 4.11 2.82 7.90
CA ALA A 167 3.87 1.47 7.36
C ALA A 167 4.35 1.39 5.91
N ARG A 168 5.25 0.46 5.60
CA ARG A 168 5.82 0.22 4.25
C ARG A 168 5.33 -1.11 3.68
N PRO A 169 4.15 -1.18 3.06
CA PRO A 169 3.69 -2.37 2.37
C PRO A 169 4.43 -2.58 1.04
N PRO A 170 4.55 -3.84 0.57
CA PRO A 170 4.90 -4.19 -0.81
C PRO A 170 3.68 -4.05 -1.73
N LEU A 171 3.60 -4.84 -2.81
CA LEU A 171 2.41 -4.90 -3.64
C LEU A 171 1.22 -5.44 -2.84
N VAL A 172 0.16 -4.62 -2.77
CA VAL A 172 -1.10 -4.98 -2.10
C VAL A 172 -2.03 -5.67 -3.09
N TYR A 173 -2.64 -6.79 -2.69
CA TYR A 173 -3.61 -7.51 -3.50
C TYR A 173 -4.90 -7.79 -2.71
N GLY A 174 -5.97 -8.14 -3.40
CA GLY A 174 -7.27 -8.42 -2.79
C GLY A 174 -8.43 -8.10 -3.74
N PRO A 175 -9.68 -8.28 -3.32
CA PRO A 175 -10.85 -7.87 -4.09
C PRO A 175 -10.78 -6.40 -4.51
N ARG A 176 -11.07 -6.10 -5.79
CA ARG A 176 -10.97 -4.78 -6.43
C ARG A 176 -9.52 -4.31 -6.71
N VAL A 177 -8.55 -5.20 -6.68
CA VAL A 177 -7.17 -4.90 -7.09
C VAL A 177 -7.13 -4.39 -8.53
N ARG A 178 -6.13 -3.56 -8.84
CA ARG A 178 -5.97 -2.91 -10.15
C ARG A 178 -4.56 -3.15 -10.71
N ALA A 179 -4.28 -2.53 -11.84
CA ALA A 179 -2.97 -2.47 -12.48
C ALA A 179 -2.35 -3.86 -12.76
N ASN A 180 -1.09 -4.08 -12.40
CA ASN A 180 -0.34 -5.26 -12.80
C ASN A 180 -0.87 -6.57 -12.24
N PHE A 181 -1.41 -6.56 -11.02
CA PHE A 181 -2.00 -7.77 -10.42
C PHE A 181 -3.27 -8.18 -11.19
N LEU A 182 -4.15 -7.21 -11.48
CA LEU A 182 -5.35 -7.47 -12.29
C LEU A 182 -4.97 -7.98 -13.69
N ARG A 183 -3.96 -7.40 -14.34
CA ARG A 183 -3.47 -7.88 -15.64
C ARG A 183 -2.95 -9.32 -15.59
N LEU A 184 -2.30 -9.71 -14.50
CA LEU A 184 -1.88 -11.09 -14.30
C LEU A 184 -3.10 -12.01 -14.22
N MET A 185 -4.12 -11.64 -13.45
CA MET A 185 -5.38 -12.38 -13.36
C MET A 185 -6.08 -12.50 -14.71
N ASP A 186 -6.19 -11.39 -15.47
CA ASP A 186 -6.75 -11.37 -16.82
C ASP A 186 -6.01 -12.33 -17.76
N SER A 187 -4.68 -12.35 -17.67
CA SER A 187 -3.87 -13.22 -18.52
C SER A 187 -4.06 -14.69 -18.17
N VAL A 188 -4.12 -15.03 -16.88
CA VAL A 188 -4.42 -16.39 -16.43
C VAL A 188 -5.83 -16.80 -16.84
N TRP A 189 -6.82 -15.95 -16.62
CA TRP A 189 -8.22 -16.19 -16.98
C TRP A 189 -8.42 -16.46 -18.46
N LYS A 190 -7.74 -15.69 -19.31
CA LYS A 190 -7.76 -15.83 -20.78
C LYS A 190 -6.88 -16.97 -21.29
N GLY A 191 -6.16 -17.68 -20.42
CA GLY A 191 -5.25 -18.76 -20.80
C GLY A 191 -4.06 -18.30 -21.67
N ILE A 192 -3.65 -17.03 -21.53
CA ILE A 192 -2.50 -16.47 -22.26
C ILE A 192 -1.22 -17.12 -21.74
N PRO A 193 -0.33 -17.65 -22.61
CA PRO A 193 0.96 -18.18 -22.20
C PRO A 193 1.82 -17.10 -21.55
N LEU A 194 2.32 -17.35 -20.34
CA LEU A 194 3.10 -16.40 -19.56
C LEU A 194 4.57 -16.87 -19.50
N PRO A 195 5.54 -16.08 -19.97
CA PRO A 195 6.96 -16.45 -19.98
C PRO A 195 7.60 -16.26 -18.58
N LEU A 196 6.96 -16.83 -17.54
CA LEU A 196 7.31 -16.64 -16.15
C LEU A 196 7.90 -17.89 -15.48
N GLY A 197 7.84 -19.06 -16.14
CA GLY A 197 8.18 -20.35 -15.55
C GLY A 197 9.63 -20.50 -15.09
N ALA A 198 10.58 -19.77 -15.67
CA ALA A 198 11.98 -19.78 -15.28
C ALA A 198 12.38 -18.64 -14.31
N ILE A 199 11.43 -17.82 -13.85
CA ILE A 199 11.71 -16.71 -12.94
C ILE A 199 11.65 -17.23 -11.49
N SER A 200 12.82 -17.34 -10.86
CA SER A 200 12.96 -17.78 -9.46
C SER A 200 12.93 -16.63 -8.44
N ALA A 201 12.85 -15.39 -8.90
CA ALA A 201 12.85 -14.21 -8.03
C ALA A 201 11.60 -14.19 -7.14
N ARG A 202 11.81 -14.15 -5.83
CA ARG A 202 10.76 -14.17 -4.82
C ARG A 202 10.34 -12.76 -4.42
N ARG A 203 9.06 -12.57 -4.14
CA ARG A 203 8.50 -11.26 -3.78
C ARG A 203 7.55 -11.38 -2.60
N SER A 204 7.71 -10.47 -1.65
CA SER A 204 6.71 -10.24 -0.63
C SER A 204 5.49 -9.54 -1.23
N LEU A 205 4.31 -9.95 -0.78
CA LEU A 205 3.02 -9.37 -1.10
C LEU A 205 2.28 -9.10 0.20
N VAL A 206 1.18 -8.36 0.16
CA VAL A 206 0.30 -8.25 1.31
C VAL A 206 -1.18 -8.27 0.86
N TYR A 207 -1.96 -9.11 1.49
CA TYR A 207 -3.41 -9.12 1.32
C TYR A 207 -4.01 -7.85 1.92
N VAL A 208 -4.98 -7.25 1.25
CA VAL A 208 -5.53 -5.95 1.64
C VAL A 208 -6.11 -5.93 3.06
N ASP A 209 -6.72 -7.04 3.50
CA ASP A 209 -7.27 -7.13 4.86
C ASP A 209 -6.18 -7.37 5.91
N ASN A 210 -5.07 -8.05 5.57
CA ASN A 210 -3.88 -8.13 6.42
C ASN A 210 -3.23 -6.75 6.59
N LEU A 211 -3.14 -5.97 5.51
CA LEU A 211 -2.66 -4.59 5.60
C LEU A 211 -3.58 -3.71 6.44
N ALA A 212 -4.90 -3.84 6.28
CA ALA A 212 -5.87 -3.09 7.06
C ALA A 212 -5.78 -3.41 8.56
N ASP A 213 -5.62 -4.67 8.92
CA ASP A 213 -5.42 -5.10 10.32
C ASP A 213 -4.09 -4.55 10.88
N ALA A 214 -2.98 -4.65 10.13
CA ALA A 214 -1.71 -4.05 10.56
C ALA A 214 -1.80 -2.53 10.77
N LEU A 215 -2.50 -1.82 9.88
CA LEU A 215 -2.73 -0.36 10.01
C LEU A 215 -3.60 -0.03 11.23
N MET A 216 -4.60 -0.85 11.53
CA MET A 216 -5.38 -0.72 12.76
C MET A 216 -4.49 -0.92 13.99
N ARG A 217 -3.61 -1.92 14.01
CA ARG A 217 -2.62 -2.10 15.09
C ARG A 217 -1.70 -0.89 15.22
N CYS A 218 -1.16 -0.37 14.11
CA CYS A 218 -0.36 0.85 14.11
C CYS A 218 -1.12 2.06 14.69
N ALA A 219 -2.43 2.14 14.45
CA ALA A 219 -3.28 3.23 14.94
C ALA A 219 -3.59 3.14 16.44
N THR A 220 -3.65 1.92 16.99
CA THR A 220 -4.22 1.68 18.35
C THR A 220 -3.21 1.21 19.39
N ASP A 221 -2.10 0.58 18.98
CA ASP A 221 -1.08 0.07 19.89
C ASP A 221 -0.07 1.18 20.27
N PRO A 222 0.12 1.50 21.55
CA PRO A 222 1.06 2.55 21.97
C PRO A 222 2.50 2.26 21.58
N ARG A 223 2.92 1.01 21.44
CA ARG A 223 4.26 0.59 21.05
C ARG A 223 4.63 0.97 19.61
N ALA A 224 3.64 1.32 18.78
CA ALA A 224 3.85 1.72 17.39
C ALA A 224 4.47 3.12 17.25
N ALA A 225 4.39 3.98 18.26
CA ALA A 225 4.84 5.38 18.20
C ALA A 225 6.31 5.50 17.77
N GLY A 226 6.57 6.34 16.77
CA GLY A 226 7.92 6.60 16.25
C GLY A 226 8.53 5.46 15.42
N GLN A 227 7.78 4.42 15.08
CA GLN A 227 8.29 3.22 14.42
C GLN A 227 8.08 3.23 12.89
N TYR A 228 8.95 2.50 12.21
CA TYR A 228 8.80 2.06 10.83
C TYR A 228 8.49 0.58 10.82
N PHE A 229 7.50 0.16 10.03
CA PHE A 229 7.14 -1.26 9.89
C PHE A 229 7.05 -1.67 8.44
N HIS A 230 7.71 -2.76 8.08
CA HIS A 230 7.37 -3.53 6.90
C HIS A 230 6.12 -4.37 7.19
N VAL A 231 5.15 -4.33 6.28
CA VAL A 231 3.88 -5.07 6.43
C VAL A 231 3.70 -5.98 5.22
N ALA A 232 3.82 -7.29 5.42
CA ALA A 232 3.68 -8.29 4.37
C ALA A 232 3.04 -9.56 4.90
N ASP A 233 2.48 -10.37 4.00
CA ASP A 233 2.02 -11.72 4.29
C ASP A 233 3.21 -12.62 4.68
N SER A 234 2.91 -13.77 5.27
CA SER A 234 3.96 -14.70 5.74
C SER A 234 4.70 -15.38 4.60
N ASP A 235 4.03 -15.62 3.48
CA ASP A 235 4.62 -16.31 2.35
C ASP A 235 5.31 -15.34 1.38
N VAL A 236 6.42 -15.82 0.83
CA VAL A 236 7.17 -15.09 -0.21
C VAL A 236 7.15 -15.93 -1.47
N LEU A 237 6.45 -15.45 -2.49
CA LEU A 237 6.16 -16.20 -3.71
C LEU A 237 7.03 -15.71 -4.89
N THR A 238 7.36 -16.63 -5.79
CA THR A 238 7.76 -16.26 -7.16
C THR A 238 6.54 -15.83 -7.97
N VAL A 239 6.75 -15.11 -9.05
CA VAL A 239 5.64 -14.73 -9.95
C VAL A 239 5.00 -15.95 -10.61
N ALA A 240 5.77 -17.02 -10.82
CA ALA A 240 5.28 -18.30 -11.33
C ALA A 240 4.36 -19.01 -10.31
N GLU A 241 4.79 -19.11 -9.05
CA GLU A 241 3.98 -19.67 -7.95
C GLU A 241 2.69 -18.88 -7.77
N LEU A 242 2.77 -17.53 -7.81
CA LEU A 242 1.60 -16.65 -7.74
C LEU A 242 0.62 -16.90 -8.89
N ALA A 243 1.11 -16.97 -10.14
CA ALA A 243 0.25 -17.24 -11.29
C ALA A 243 -0.39 -18.63 -11.22
N SER A 244 0.36 -19.64 -10.76
CA SER A 244 -0.16 -21.00 -10.57
C SER A 244 -1.27 -21.06 -9.52
N SER A 245 -1.06 -20.42 -8.35
CA SER A 245 -2.04 -20.35 -7.27
C SER A 245 -3.31 -19.60 -7.73
N LEU A 246 -3.15 -18.46 -8.40
CA LEU A 246 -4.30 -17.75 -9.02
C LEU A 246 -5.02 -18.63 -10.02
N GLY A 247 -4.30 -19.39 -10.85
CA GLY A 247 -4.88 -20.33 -11.81
C GLY A 247 -5.73 -21.41 -11.14
N GLN A 248 -5.29 -21.95 -10.02
CA GLN A 248 -6.05 -22.92 -9.22
C GLN A 248 -7.37 -22.30 -8.70
N HIS A 249 -7.29 -21.13 -8.06
CA HIS A 249 -8.48 -20.46 -7.51
C HIS A 249 -9.43 -19.90 -8.58
N LEU A 250 -8.93 -19.58 -9.77
CA LEU A 250 -9.74 -19.16 -10.90
C LEU A 250 -10.36 -20.35 -11.66
N ASN A 251 -10.01 -21.60 -11.36
CA ASN A 251 -10.35 -22.80 -12.14
C ASN A 251 -9.86 -22.69 -13.61
N LYS A 252 -8.72 -22.05 -13.82
CA LYS A 252 -8.07 -21.81 -15.11
C LYS A 252 -6.57 -22.00 -14.96
N PRO A 253 -6.02 -23.20 -15.22
CA PRO A 253 -4.59 -23.47 -15.04
C PRO A 253 -3.71 -22.44 -15.77
N ALA A 254 -2.76 -21.84 -15.06
CA ALA A 254 -1.83 -20.88 -15.66
C ALA A 254 -0.90 -21.58 -16.65
N ARG A 255 -0.78 -21.06 -17.86
CA ARG A 255 0.12 -21.56 -18.89
C ARG A 255 1.49 -20.89 -18.74
N LEU A 256 2.39 -21.54 -18.00
CA LEU A 256 3.72 -21.00 -17.74
C LEU A 256 4.73 -21.56 -18.76
N LEU A 257 5.42 -20.66 -19.44
CA LEU A 257 6.54 -20.99 -20.33
C LEU A 257 7.86 -20.73 -19.62
N SER A 258 8.75 -21.70 -19.64
CA SER A 258 10.10 -21.57 -19.06
C SER A 258 11.03 -20.85 -20.02
N VAL A 259 10.97 -19.50 -20.00
CA VAL A 259 11.85 -18.64 -20.78
C VAL A 259 12.99 -18.14 -19.88
N PRO A 260 14.26 -18.39 -20.22
CA PRO A 260 15.39 -17.92 -19.43
C PRO A 260 15.36 -16.39 -19.22
N PRO A 261 15.67 -15.88 -18.01
CA PRO A 261 15.65 -14.43 -17.73
C PRO A 261 16.49 -13.58 -18.66
N GLY A 262 17.58 -14.13 -19.22
CA GLY A 262 18.42 -13.45 -20.21
C GLY A 262 17.67 -13.09 -21.51
N TRP A 263 16.83 -14.00 -22.00
CA TRP A 263 16.00 -13.75 -23.18
C TRP A 263 14.91 -12.70 -22.90
N LEU A 264 14.33 -12.72 -21.70
CA LEU A 264 13.36 -11.71 -21.29
C LEU A 264 14.02 -10.31 -21.23
N ARG A 265 15.24 -10.21 -20.67
CA ARG A 265 16.00 -8.95 -20.66
C ARG A 265 16.34 -8.46 -22.07
N LEU A 266 16.75 -9.38 -22.95
CA LEU A 266 17.01 -9.02 -24.36
C LEU A 266 15.75 -8.49 -25.04
N ALA A 267 14.63 -9.18 -24.91
CA ALA A 267 13.34 -8.73 -25.43
C ALA A 267 12.91 -7.38 -24.82
N GLY A 268 13.13 -7.19 -23.51
CA GLY A 268 12.89 -5.92 -22.83
C GLY A 268 13.70 -4.76 -23.39
N ARG A 269 14.97 -4.99 -23.73
CA ARG A 269 15.84 -3.98 -24.37
C ARG A 269 15.34 -3.61 -25.76
N VAL A 270 15.02 -4.61 -26.59
CA VAL A 270 14.54 -4.39 -27.96
C VAL A 270 13.20 -3.64 -27.99
N THR A 271 12.32 -3.92 -27.00
CA THR A 271 10.97 -3.32 -26.94
C THR A 271 10.90 -2.05 -26.08
N GLY A 272 12.02 -1.56 -25.53
CA GLY A 272 12.05 -0.39 -24.64
C GLY A 272 11.39 -0.65 -23.27
N ARG A 273 11.20 -1.92 -22.86
CA ARG A 273 10.52 -2.32 -21.62
C ARG A 273 11.45 -2.89 -20.56
N THR A 274 12.73 -2.52 -20.59
CA THR A 274 13.76 -3.04 -19.67
C THR A 274 13.36 -2.92 -18.20
N ALA A 275 12.89 -1.77 -17.77
CA ALA A 275 12.46 -1.56 -16.38
C ALA A 275 11.32 -2.48 -15.94
N HIS A 276 10.40 -2.86 -16.84
CA HIS A 276 9.33 -3.82 -16.53
C HIS A 276 9.89 -5.24 -16.36
N VAL A 277 10.83 -5.63 -17.20
CA VAL A 277 11.46 -6.94 -17.12
C VAL A 277 12.34 -7.04 -15.87
N ASP A 278 13.13 -6.02 -15.57
CA ASP A 278 13.98 -6.00 -14.37
C ASP A 278 13.15 -6.10 -13.09
N ARG A 279 11.99 -5.44 -13.06
CA ARG A 279 11.03 -5.63 -11.95
C ARG A 279 10.48 -7.05 -11.86
N LEU A 280 10.23 -7.73 -12.99
CA LEU A 280 9.74 -9.12 -12.98
C LEU A 280 10.80 -10.11 -12.51
N VAL A 281 12.05 -9.93 -12.92
CA VAL A 281 13.15 -10.85 -12.60
C VAL A 281 13.88 -10.49 -11.30
N GLY A 282 13.60 -9.33 -10.70
CA GLY A 282 14.19 -8.88 -9.44
C GLY A 282 13.44 -9.41 -8.23
N ALA A 283 14.15 -9.93 -7.23
CA ALA A 283 13.58 -10.29 -5.95
C ALA A 283 13.26 -9.03 -5.13
N LEU A 284 12.20 -9.08 -4.33
CA LEU A 284 11.82 -8.03 -3.39
C LEU A 284 11.19 -8.67 -2.15
N ARG A 285 12.03 -9.04 -1.20
CA ARG A 285 11.62 -9.67 0.05
C ARG A 285 11.74 -8.67 1.18
N LEU A 286 10.78 -8.69 2.09
CA LEU A 286 10.75 -7.84 3.28
C LEU A 286 10.99 -8.66 4.54
N ASP A 287 11.80 -8.14 5.43
CA ASP A 287 11.88 -8.61 6.80
C ASP A 287 10.73 -7.94 7.59
N THR A 288 9.85 -8.76 8.14
CA THR A 288 8.69 -8.32 8.95
C THR A 288 8.90 -8.61 10.44
N THR A 289 10.13 -8.89 10.86
CA THR A 289 10.44 -9.23 12.26
C THR A 289 10.05 -8.09 13.20
N ARG A 290 10.28 -6.84 12.82
CA ARG A 290 10.00 -5.68 13.67
C ARG A 290 8.52 -5.55 14.04
N ILE A 291 7.60 -5.65 13.09
CA ILE A 291 6.16 -5.56 13.39
C ILE A 291 5.69 -6.74 14.26
N ARG A 292 6.27 -7.94 14.03
CA ARG A 292 5.96 -9.13 14.83
C ARG A 292 6.45 -9.00 16.27
N THR A 293 7.66 -8.48 16.49
CA THR A 293 8.24 -8.37 17.83
C THR A 293 7.73 -7.18 18.62
N VAL A 294 7.46 -6.06 17.97
CA VAL A 294 7.02 -4.82 18.64
C VAL A 294 5.52 -4.83 18.90
N LEU A 295 4.72 -5.27 17.93
CA LEU A 295 3.25 -5.22 18.01
C LEU A 295 2.61 -6.59 18.23
N ASP A 296 3.39 -7.67 18.35
CA ASP A 296 2.90 -9.05 18.38
C ASP A 296 1.96 -9.36 17.20
N TRP A 297 2.20 -8.69 16.05
CA TRP A 297 1.31 -8.78 14.89
C TRP A 297 1.71 -9.94 13.97
N GLN A 298 0.71 -10.70 13.58
CA GLN A 298 0.78 -11.70 12.51
C GLN A 298 -0.37 -11.48 11.54
N PRO A 299 -0.17 -11.73 10.23
CA PRO A 299 -1.26 -11.63 9.26
C PRO A 299 -2.44 -12.52 9.66
N PRO A 300 -3.66 -11.98 9.83
CA PRO A 300 -4.86 -12.77 10.17
C PRO A 300 -5.23 -13.81 9.11
N TYR A 301 -4.91 -13.53 7.85
CA TYR A 301 -5.21 -14.41 6.72
C TYR A 301 -3.92 -14.93 6.10
N SER A 302 -3.90 -16.20 5.72
CA SER A 302 -2.83 -16.76 4.90
C SER A 302 -2.85 -16.18 3.49
N THR A 303 -1.72 -16.24 2.80
CA THR A 303 -1.62 -15.83 1.38
C THR A 303 -2.61 -16.61 0.50
N ASN A 304 -2.80 -17.91 0.80
CA ASN A 304 -3.73 -18.73 0.05
C ASN A 304 -5.20 -18.30 0.21
N GLU A 305 -5.62 -17.93 1.42
CA GLU A 305 -6.97 -17.37 1.67
C GLU A 305 -7.15 -16.03 0.95
N GLY A 306 -6.16 -15.14 1.03
CA GLY A 306 -6.21 -13.85 0.34
C GLY A 306 -6.30 -14.00 -1.18
N LEU A 307 -5.56 -14.95 -1.78
CA LEU A 307 -5.63 -15.26 -3.20
C LEU A 307 -6.97 -15.87 -3.59
N ALA A 308 -7.52 -16.76 -2.76
CA ALA A 308 -8.84 -17.37 -2.97
C ALA A 308 -9.95 -16.30 -2.99
N GLU A 309 -9.96 -15.38 -2.01
CA GLU A 309 -10.92 -14.27 -1.96
C GLU A 309 -10.80 -13.35 -3.18
N THR A 310 -9.54 -13.03 -3.56
CA THR A 310 -9.28 -12.20 -4.74
C THR A 310 -9.82 -12.86 -6.02
N ALA A 311 -9.58 -14.15 -6.17
CA ALA A 311 -10.07 -14.92 -7.33
C ALA A 311 -11.61 -15.07 -7.32
N ARG A 312 -12.22 -15.24 -6.13
CA ARG A 312 -13.69 -15.27 -5.99
C ARG A 312 -14.31 -13.95 -6.46
N TRP A 313 -13.77 -12.83 -5.98
CA TRP A 313 -14.20 -11.51 -6.43
C TRP A 313 -14.06 -11.36 -7.95
N TYR A 314 -12.91 -11.75 -8.50
CA TYR A 314 -12.68 -11.65 -9.94
C TYR A 314 -13.71 -12.42 -10.74
N ARG A 315 -14.01 -13.69 -10.37
CA ARG A 315 -15.04 -14.51 -11.04
C ARG A 315 -16.45 -13.95 -10.94
N SER A 316 -16.75 -13.18 -9.87
CA SER A 316 -18.08 -12.56 -9.73
C SER A 316 -18.25 -11.30 -10.57
N THR A 317 -17.17 -10.78 -11.14
CA THR A 317 -17.17 -9.54 -11.93
C THR A 317 -16.80 -9.73 -13.39
N HIS A 318 -16.35 -10.93 -13.79
CA HIS A 318 -15.94 -11.33 -15.14
C HIS A 318 -16.55 -12.66 -15.56
#